data_ab507f4467e1b3027869ae148e251ae5
#
_entry.id   ab507f4467e1b3027869ae148e251ae5
#
_cell.length_a   1.000
_cell.length_b   1.000
_cell.length_c   1.000
_cell.angle_alpha   90.00
_cell.angle_beta   90.00
_cell.angle_gamma   90.00
#
_symmetry.space_group_name_H-M   'P 1'
#
loop_
_entity.id
_entity.type
_entity.pdbx_description
1 polymer ?
#
loop_
_entity_poly.entity_id
_entity_poly.type
_entity_poly.pdbx_seq_one_letter_code
_entity_poly.pdbx_strand_id
1 'polypeptide(L)'
;LPTRRQRQMCIRDRYRFEHISEKIINDSKSTNYHSLKYAMKKAKKCFNSEYILIVCGNPKKEKYKEIHLKDPSEVYIFGKHAYQINKCIEHPKKKLFKNIKELFEFVHTKKSTCNILFSPGYPSGDDFKDFNERGEIFNIHAFNK
;
A
#
# COMPACT_ATOMS: atom_id res chain seq x y z
N LEU A 1 -1.38 0.54 -28.62
CA LEU A 1 -1.51 1.88 -28.02
C LEU A 1 -2.88 2.03 -27.35
N PRO A 2 -2.92 2.54 -26.13
CA PRO A 2 -4.20 2.77 -25.47
C PRO A 2 -5.02 3.81 -26.22
N THR A 3 -6.33 3.62 -26.24
CA THR A 3 -7.24 4.58 -26.86
C THR A 3 -7.24 5.88 -26.04
N ARG A 4 -7.76 6.95 -26.63
CA ARG A 4 -7.91 8.23 -25.93
C ARG A 4 -8.71 8.07 -24.64
N ARG A 5 -9.79 7.28 -24.70
CA ARG A 5 -10.63 7.00 -23.52
C ARG A 5 -9.85 6.25 -22.44
N GLN A 6 -9.06 5.25 -22.83
CA GLN A 6 -8.25 4.49 -21.89
C GLN A 6 -7.20 5.38 -21.23
N ARG A 7 -6.56 6.28 -21.99
CA ARG A 7 -5.61 7.23 -21.43
C ARG A 7 -6.26 8.18 -20.43
N GLN A 8 -7.44 8.67 -20.72
CA GLN A 8 -8.18 9.54 -19.80
C GLN A 8 -8.57 8.80 -18.52
N MET A 9 -9.00 7.54 -18.63
CA MET A 9 -9.31 6.71 -17.48
C MET A 9 -8.08 6.47 -16.62
N CYS A 10 -6.91 6.20 -17.24
CA CYS A 10 -5.66 6.00 -16.51
C CYS A 10 -5.26 7.24 -15.71
N ILE A 11 -5.45 8.43 -16.26
CA ILE A 11 -5.15 9.68 -15.57
C ILE A 11 -6.09 9.89 -14.38
N ARG A 12 -7.39 9.63 -14.56
CA ARG A 12 -8.40 9.80 -13.51
C ARG A 12 -8.23 8.82 -12.36
N ASP A 13 -7.89 7.58 -12.69
CA ASP A 13 -7.81 6.49 -11.72
C ASP A 13 -6.38 6.16 -11.31
N ARG A 14 -5.46 7.08 -11.56
CA ARG A 14 -4.08 6.90 -11.15
C ARG A 14 -3.99 6.70 -9.65
N TYR A 15 -3.27 5.65 -9.25
CA TYR A 15 -3.10 5.23 -7.86
C TYR A 15 -4.38 4.76 -7.17
N ARG A 16 -5.40 4.43 -7.96
CA ARG A 16 -6.61 3.80 -7.45
C ARG A 16 -6.61 2.35 -7.90
N PHE A 17 -6.15 1.46 -7.04
CA PHE A 17 -6.01 0.04 -7.33
C PHE A 17 -5.36 -0.19 -8.69
N GLU A 18 -4.27 0.52 -8.94
CA GLU A 18 -3.59 0.50 -10.24
C GLU A 18 -2.60 -0.66 -10.30
N HIS A 19 -2.80 -1.54 -11.27
CA HIS A 19 -1.83 -2.62 -11.53
C HIS A 19 -0.61 -2.03 -12.22
N ILE A 20 0.49 -1.86 -11.49
CA ILE A 20 1.74 -1.38 -12.06
C ILE A 20 2.61 -2.52 -12.56
N SER A 21 2.27 -3.75 -12.16
CA SER A 21 2.79 -5.01 -12.72
C SER A 21 1.82 -6.11 -12.35
N GLU A 22 2.07 -7.34 -12.80
CA GLU A 22 1.23 -8.47 -12.45
C GLU A 22 1.21 -8.74 -10.93
N LYS A 23 2.26 -8.34 -10.24
CA LYS A 23 2.46 -8.65 -8.83
C LYS A 23 2.37 -7.44 -7.90
N ILE A 24 2.22 -6.25 -8.44
CA ILE A 24 2.21 -5.03 -7.63
C ILE A 24 1.01 -4.16 -7.99
N ILE A 25 0.22 -3.83 -6.97
CA ILE A 25 -0.93 -2.95 -7.10
C ILE A 25 -0.69 -1.70 -6.26
N ASN A 26 -0.81 -0.53 -6.87
CA ASN A 26 -0.66 0.75 -6.21
C ASN A 26 -2.03 1.38 -5.98
N ASP A 27 -2.45 1.42 -4.72
CA ASP A 27 -3.72 1.99 -4.30
C ASP A 27 -3.50 3.16 -3.34
N SER A 28 -2.56 4.04 -3.70
CA SER A 28 -2.20 5.19 -2.86
C SER A 28 -3.38 6.12 -2.55
N LYS A 29 -4.43 6.10 -3.36
CA LYS A 29 -5.66 6.86 -3.11
C LYS A 29 -6.45 6.37 -1.91
N SER A 30 -6.12 5.19 -1.37
CA SER A 30 -6.78 4.67 -0.17
C SER A 30 -6.36 5.48 1.05
N THR A 31 -7.26 6.30 1.56
CA THR A 31 -6.98 7.21 2.67
C THR A 31 -7.79 6.91 3.92
N ASN A 32 -8.58 5.84 3.91
CA ASN A 32 -9.37 5.43 5.07
C ASN A 32 -9.49 3.90 5.12
N TYR A 33 -9.96 3.41 6.25
CA TYR A 33 -10.07 1.96 6.47
C TYR A 33 -11.06 1.28 5.53
N HIS A 34 -12.15 1.96 5.21
CA HIS A 34 -13.16 1.41 4.30
C HIS A 34 -12.55 1.11 2.91
N SER A 35 -11.78 2.05 2.38
CA SER A 35 -11.09 1.87 1.11
C SER A 35 -10.04 0.76 1.17
N LEU A 36 -9.31 0.68 2.29
CA LEU A 36 -8.32 -0.39 2.51
C LEU A 36 -8.99 -1.75 2.51
N LYS A 37 -10.09 -1.88 3.23
CA LYS A 37 -10.83 -3.14 3.31
C LYS A 37 -11.31 -3.59 1.93
N TYR A 38 -11.83 -2.66 1.15
CA TYR A 38 -12.28 -2.95 -0.22
C TYR A 38 -11.11 -3.39 -1.10
N ALA A 39 -9.98 -2.70 -0.99
CA ALA A 39 -8.78 -3.05 -1.77
C ALA A 39 -8.27 -4.45 -1.43
N MET A 40 -8.27 -4.82 -0.14
CA MET A 40 -7.85 -6.17 0.27
C MET A 40 -8.73 -7.26 -0.32
N LYS A 41 -10.04 -7.06 -0.32
CA LYS A 41 -10.96 -8.02 -0.93
C LYS A 41 -10.69 -8.20 -2.42
N LYS A 42 -10.45 -7.08 -3.10
CA LYS A 42 -10.14 -7.08 -4.53
C LYS A 42 -8.80 -7.75 -4.82
N ALA A 43 -7.79 -7.46 -4.01
CA ALA A 43 -6.45 -8.03 -4.16
C ALA A 43 -6.46 -9.54 -3.98
N LYS A 44 -7.22 -10.04 -3.02
CA LYS A 44 -7.35 -11.48 -2.80
C LYS A 44 -7.85 -12.19 -4.05
N LYS A 45 -8.82 -11.60 -4.74
CA LYS A 45 -9.34 -12.17 -5.99
C LYS A 45 -8.35 -12.03 -7.15
N CYS A 46 -7.70 -10.88 -7.27
CA CYS A 46 -6.78 -10.61 -8.37
C CYS A 46 -5.51 -11.44 -8.29
N PHE A 47 -4.90 -11.53 -7.12
CA PHE A 47 -3.67 -12.30 -6.94
C PHE A 47 -3.92 -13.80 -6.88
N ASN A 48 -5.04 -14.19 -6.33
CA ASN A 48 -5.38 -15.60 -6.10
C ASN A 48 -4.25 -16.37 -5.40
N SER A 49 -3.49 -15.68 -4.57
CA SER A 49 -2.38 -16.22 -3.80
C SER A 49 -2.02 -15.22 -2.70
N GLU A 50 -1.01 -15.56 -1.89
CA GLU A 50 -0.58 -14.70 -0.81
C GLU A 50 -0.06 -13.36 -1.31
N TYR A 51 -0.28 -12.31 -0.53
CA TYR A 51 0.24 -10.98 -0.83
C TYR A 51 0.67 -10.26 0.45
N ILE A 52 1.56 -9.30 0.27
CA ILE A 52 2.04 -8.42 1.33
C ILE A 52 1.27 -7.12 1.24
N LEU A 53 0.73 -6.67 2.37
CA LEU A 53 0.08 -5.37 2.46
C LEU A 53 1.07 -4.35 2.97
N ILE A 54 1.17 -3.20 2.29
CA ILE A 54 1.99 -2.08 2.73
C ILE A 54 1.06 -0.93 3.13
N VAL A 55 1.21 -0.43 4.34
CA VAL A 55 0.43 0.67 4.88
C VAL A 55 1.33 1.79 5.37
N CYS A 56 0.84 3.00 5.31
CA CYS A 56 1.53 4.18 5.81
C CYS A 56 0.56 5.36 5.91
N GLY A 57 1.01 6.47 6.46
CA GLY A 57 0.25 7.69 6.52
C GLY A 57 0.09 8.22 7.93
N ASN A 58 -0.80 9.16 8.10
CA ASN A 58 -1.04 9.81 9.39
C ASN A 58 -2.42 9.40 9.92
N PRO A 59 -2.49 8.62 11.00
CA PRO A 59 -3.77 8.21 11.56
C PRO A 59 -4.59 9.36 12.17
N LYS A 60 -3.96 10.51 12.44
CA LYS A 60 -4.61 11.71 12.99
C LYS A 60 -5.66 11.41 14.06
N LYS A 61 -6.92 11.73 13.75
CA LYS A 61 -8.04 11.57 14.66
C LYS A 61 -8.81 10.27 14.50
N GLU A 62 -8.45 9.47 13.50
CA GLU A 62 -9.11 8.20 13.31
C GLU A 62 -8.61 7.22 14.36
N LYS A 63 -9.39 7.07 15.39
CA LYS A 63 -9.13 6.07 16.42
C LYS A 63 -9.58 4.73 15.84
N TYR A 64 -8.71 4.10 15.07
CA TYR A 64 -8.99 2.72 14.69
C TYR A 64 -8.78 1.85 15.90
N LYS A 65 -9.89 1.44 16.47
CA LYS A 65 -9.87 0.42 17.50
C LYS A 65 -9.61 -0.89 16.76
N GLU A 66 -8.47 -1.50 17.02
CA GLU A 66 -8.13 -2.86 16.59
C GLU A 66 -8.66 -3.29 15.22
N ILE A 67 -7.83 -3.06 14.20
CA ILE A 67 -8.09 -3.56 12.86
C ILE A 67 -7.47 -4.95 12.74
N HIS A 68 -8.32 -5.95 12.59
CA HIS A 68 -7.87 -7.33 12.37
C HIS A 68 -7.72 -7.56 10.87
N LEU A 69 -6.49 -7.67 10.39
CA LEU A 69 -6.20 -7.94 9.00
C LEU A 69 -5.86 -9.41 8.83
N LYS A 70 -6.77 -10.19 8.26
CA LYS A 70 -6.57 -11.63 8.10
C LYS A 70 -6.05 -12.04 6.72
N ASP A 71 -6.40 -11.27 5.69
CA ASP A 71 -6.11 -11.67 4.32
C ASP A 71 -4.64 -11.58 3.91
N PRO A 72 -3.88 -10.49 4.24
CA PRO A 72 -2.48 -10.44 3.81
C PRO A 72 -1.61 -11.44 4.57
N SER A 73 -0.60 -11.99 3.89
CA SER A 73 0.36 -12.89 4.53
C SER A 73 1.29 -12.16 5.48
N GLU A 74 1.63 -10.92 5.14
CA GLU A 74 2.44 -10.03 5.98
C GLU A 74 1.95 -8.61 5.83
N VAL A 75 2.17 -7.78 6.86
CA VAL A 75 1.84 -6.36 6.84
C VAL A 75 3.11 -5.56 7.11
N TYR A 76 3.47 -4.71 6.16
CA TYR A 76 4.63 -3.82 6.29
C TYR A 76 4.14 -2.39 6.52
N ILE A 77 4.68 -1.75 7.54
CA ILE A 77 4.27 -0.42 7.96
C ILE A 77 5.50 0.48 7.93
N PHE A 78 5.39 1.64 7.29
CA PHE A 78 6.51 2.57 7.25
C PHE A 78 6.05 4.00 7.47
N GLY A 79 7.01 4.89 7.73
CA GLY A 79 6.78 6.30 7.83
C GLY A 79 6.85 6.84 9.24
N LYS A 80 6.61 8.13 9.36
CA LYS A 80 6.71 8.86 10.61
C LYS A 80 5.76 8.33 11.69
N HIS A 81 4.58 7.87 11.29
CA HIS A 81 3.57 7.38 12.21
C HIS A 81 3.45 5.86 12.24
N ALA A 82 4.46 5.15 11.76
CA ALA A 82 4.45 3.69 11.68
C ALA A 82 4.16 3.03 13.04
N TYR A 83 4.75 3.56 14.09
CA TYR A 83 4.57 3.02 15.45
C TYR A 83 3.11 3.12 15.91
N GLN A 84 2.46 4.24 15.63
CA GLN A 84 1.05 4.44 15.97
C GLN A 84 0.15 3.51 15.17
N ILE A 85 0.43 3.38 13.88
CA ILE A 85 -0.33 2.48 13.00
C ILE A 85 -0.17 1.04 13.46
N ASN A 86 1.05 0.65 13.86
CA ASN A 86 1.33 -0.69 14.36
C ASN A 86 0.44 -1.07 15.55
N LYS A 87 0.18 -0.11 16.42
CA LYS A 87 -0.69 -0.33 17.59
C LYS A 87 -2.15 -0.57 17.19
N CYS A 88 -2.57 -0.04 16.06
CA CYS A 88 -3.95 -0.15 15.60
C CYS A 88 -4.22 -1.44 14.81
N ILE A 89 -3.19 -2.03 14.23
CA ILE A 89 -3.32 -3.20 13.36
C ILE A 89 -2.92 -4.47 14.09
N GLU A 90 -3.82 -5.44 14.10
CA GLU A 90 -3.52 -6.78 14.60
C GLU A 90 -3.21 -7.71 13.45
N HIS A 91 -1.99 -8.25 13.46
CA HIS A 91 -1.55 -9.25 12.49
C HIS A 91 -0.32 -9.98 13.06
N PRO A 92 -0.23 -11.30 12.86
CA PRO A 92 0.89 -12.09 13.42
C PRO A 92 2.24 -11.78 12.78
N LYS A 93 2.27 -11.25 11.57
CA LYS A 93 3.52 -10.96 10.85
C LYS A 93 3.57 -9.52 10.40
N LYS A 94 3.88 -8.62 11.32
CA LYS A 94 4.05 -7.20 11.05
C LYS A 94 5.52 -6.84 11.07
N LYS A 95 5.92 -5.92 10.19
CA LYS A 95 7.27 -5.33 10.20
C LYS A 95 7.17 -3.83 10.03
N LEU A 96 8.01 -3.10 10.78
CA LEU A 96 8.06 -1.65 10.72
C LEU A 96 9.34 -1.20 10.04
N PHE A 97 9.21 -0.16 9.22
CA PHE A 97 10.34 0.44 8.52
C PHE A 97 10.32 1.94 8.74
N LYS A 98 11.47 2.55 8.77
CA LYS A 98 11.58 3.98 8.96
C LYS A 98 11.00 4.77 7.79
N ASN A 99 11.27 4.29 6.58
CA ASN A 99 10.81 4.93 5.36
C ASN A 99 10.64 3.89 4.24
N ILE A 100 10.13 4.35 3.11
CA ILE A 100 9.88 3.49 1.97
C ILE A 100 11.17 2.89 1.39
N LYS A 101 12.28 3.61 1.49
CA LYS A 101 13.57 3.11 1.02
C LYS A 101 13.99 1.86 1.76
N GLU A 102 13.95 1.91 3.10
CA GLU A 102 14.27 0.74 3.93
C GLU A 102 13.36 -0.43 3.64
N LEU A 103 12.06 -0.14 3.46
CA LEU A 103 11.07 -1.16 3.16
C LEU A 103 11.43 -1.90 1.87
N PHE A 104 11.73 -1.17 0.80
CA PHE A 104 12.05 -1.81 -0.48
C PHE A 104 13.44 -2.43 -0.51
N GLU A 105 14.38 -1.92 0.26
CA GLU A 105 15.66 -2.61 0.43
C GLU A 105 15.43 -4.01 1.00
N PHE A 106 14.54 -4.11 1.99
CA PHE A 106 14.18 -5.41 2.55
C PHE A 106 13.40 -6.28 1.56
N VAL A 107 12.42 -5.72 0.86
CA VAL A 107 11.62 -6.44 -0.12
C VAL A 107 12.50 -7.02 -1.23
N HIS A 108 13.47 -6.23 -1.71
CA HIS A 108 14.36 -6.67 -2.79
C HIS A 108 15.35 -7.76 -2.37
N THR A 109 15.56 -7.96 -1.06
CA THR A 109 16.39 -9.07 -0.58
C THR A 109 15.66 -10.40 -0.62
N LYS A 110 14.33 -10.39 -0.73
CA LYS A 110 13.55 -11.63 -0.79
C LYS A 110 13.76 -12.33 -2.12
N LYS A 111 14.12 -13.59 -2.07
CA LYS A 111 14.41 -14.39 -3.25
C LYS A 111 13.17 -14.70 -4.08
N SER A 112 12.01 -14.82 -3.43
CA SER A 112 10.75 -15.10 -4.11
C SER A 112 10.06 -13.80 -4.49
N THR A 113 9.47 -13.78 -5.69
CA THR A 113 8.64 -12.66 -6.10
C THR A 113 7.36 -12.66 -5.29
N CYS A 114 7.13 -11.57 -4.55
CA CYS A 114 5.95 -11.43 -3.72
C CYS A 114 4.90 -10.56 -4.40
N ASN A 115 3.65 -10.92 -4.21
CA ASN A 115 2.55 -10.05 -4.58
C ASN A 115 2.47 -8.93 -3.54
N ILE A 116 2.32 -7.70 -3.99
CA ILE A 116 2.30 -6.52 -3.12
C ILE A 116 1.06 -5.68 -3.39
N LEU A 117 0.31 -5.40 -2.33
CA LEU A 117 -0.76 -4.41 -2.36
C LEU A 117 -0.33 -3.21 -1.53
N PHE A 118 -0.16 -2.06 -2.19
CA PHE A 118 0.06 -0.80 -1.50
C PHE A 118 -1.28 -0.10 -1.34
N SER A 119 -1.89 -0.25 -0.18
CA SER A 119 -3.14 0.41 0.15
C SER A 119 -2.98 1.01 1.53
N PRO A 120 -2.52 2.28 1.61
CA PRO A 120 -2.13 2.90 2.87
C PRO A 120 -3.22 2.94 3.94
N GLY A 121 -4.46 3.18 3.55
CA GLY A 121 -5.58 3.23 4.51
C GLY A 121 -5.62 4.48 5.38
N TYR A 122 -4.68 5.41 5.20
CA TYR A 122 -4.57 6.65 5.96
C TYR A 122 -4.22 7.81 5.03
N PRO A 123 -4.56 9.06 5.42
CA PRO A 123 -4.11 10.24 4.68
C PRO A 123 -2.59 10.30 4.63
N SER A 124 -2.07 10.92 3.56
CA SER A 124 -0.62 10.96 3.29
C SER A 124 0.18 11.87 4.20
N GLY A 125 -0.43 12.80 4.91
CA GLY A 125 0.21 13.86 5.68
C GLY A 125 1.51 13.48 6.39
N ASP A 126 2.44 14.40 6.54
CA ASP A 126 3.76 14.32 7.15
C ASP A 126 4.82 13.56 6.33
N ASP A 127 4.51 12.41 5.76
CA ASP A 127 5.46 11.65 4.95
C ASP A 127 5.50 12.12 3.50
N PHE A 128 4.35 12.51 2.98
CA PHE A 128 4.19 12.93 1.59
C PHE A 128 3.25 14.12 1.52
N LYS A 129 3.41 14.91 0.48
CA LYS A 129 2.58 16.09 0.23
C LYS A 129 1.11 15.71 0.05
N ASP A 130 0.86 14.67 -0.75
CA ASP A 130 -0.47 14.15 -1.03
C ASP A 130 -0.39 12.71 -1.51
N PHE A 131 -1.55 12.12 -1.82
CA PHE A 131 -1.56 10.73 -2.28
C PHE A 131 -0.91 10.54 -3.65
N ASN A 132 -0.86 11.58 -4.49
CA ASN A 132 -0.20 11.51 -5.79
C ASN A 132 1.31 11.36 -5.64
N GLU A 133 1.92 12.18 -4.79
CA GLU A 133 3.35 12.08 -4.49
C GLU A 133 3.66 10.73 -3.86
N ARG A 134 2.83 10.29 -2.92
CA ARG A 134 2.97 8.99 -2.28
C ARG A 134 2.95 7.86 -3.30
N GLY A 135 1.99 7.88 -4.22
CA GLY A 135 1.89 6.88 -5.26
C GLY A 135 3.06 6.89 -6.23
N GLU A 136 3.52 8.07 -6.61
CA GLU A 136 4.65 8.24 -7.51
C GLU A 136 5.94 7.71 -6.89
N ILE A 137 6.20 8.07 -5.65
CA ILE A 137 7.40 7.62 -4.93
C ILE A 137 7.37 6.10 -4.74
N PHE A 138 6.19 5.54 -4.42
CA PHE A 138 6.04 4.10 -4.34
C PHE A 138 6.45 3.42 -5.64
N ASN A 139 5.96 3.91 -6.78
CA ASN A 139 6.30 3.34 -8.08
C ASN A 139 7.79 3.38 -8.35
N ILE A 140 8.43 4.50 -8.02
CA ILE A 140 9.88 4.66 -8.23
C ILE A 140 10.64 3.59 -7.45
N HIS A 141 10.33 3.41 -6.17
CA HIS A 141 11.02 2.43 -5.33
C HIS A 141 10.67 0.99 -5.72
N ALA A 142 9.44 0.74 -6.13
CA ALA A 142 9.01 -0.60 -6.50
C ALA A 142 9.76 -1.13 -7.72
N PHE A 143 10.10 -0.26 -8.66
CA PHE A 143 10.82 -0.65 -9.88
C PHE A 143 12.33 -0.45 -9.80
N ASN A 144 12.81 0.24 -8.80
CA ASN A 144 14.23 0.55 -8.65
C ASN A 144 14.92 -0.53 -7.81
N LYS A 145 15.54 -1.47 -8.48
CA LYS A 145 16.29 -2.55 -7.82
C LYS A 145 17.67 -2.08 -7.36
#